data_e193978a34900fd1ba26ff1ed0bf74d3
#
_entry.id   e193978a34900fd1ba26ff1ed0bf74d3
#
_cell.length_a   1.000
_cell.length_b   1.000
_cell.length_c   1.000
_cell.angle_alpha   90.00
_cell.angle_beta   90.00
_cell.angle_gamma   90.00
#
_symmetry.space_group_name_H-M   'P 1'
#
loop_
_entity.id
_entity.type
_entity.pdbx_description
1 polymer ?
#
loop_
_entity_poly.entity_id
_entity_poly.type
_entity_poly.pdbx_seq_one_letter_code
_entity_poly.pdbx_strand_id
1 'polypeptide(L)'
;MRIHLKPAKSLLDWLKVYRIYREAFPSSERKPFSVIFKMSRNQKTDVWCMMKGTSFKGFATTINSREAVLLDYLAVEKSARAQGVGRETLAVLMQEYSGRGLFVEI
;
A
#
# COMPACT_ATOMS: atom_id res chain seq x y z
N MET A 1 -11.69 12.57 -10.00
CA MET A 1 -10.25 12.60 -9.71
C MET A 1 -9.76 11.19 -9.45
N ARG A 2 -8.65 10.84 -10.05
CA ARG A 2 -8.12 9.47 -9.95
C ARG A 2 -7.22 9.28 -8.74
N ILE A 3 -7.14 8.03 -8.29
CA ILE A 3 -6.15 7.64 -7.28
C ILE A 3 -4.76 7.73 -7.90
N HIS A 4 -3.83 8.30 -7.16
CA HIS A 4 -2.41 8.20 -7.49
C HIS A 4 -1.65 7.67 -6.29
N LEU A 5 -0.49 7.08 -6.55
CA LEU A 5 0.35 6.49 -5.51
C LEU A 5 1.48 7.47 -5.18
N LYS A 6 1.68 7.68 -3.89
CA LYS A 6 2.75 8.50 -3.37
C LYS A 6 3.56 7.65 -2.40
N PRO A 7 4.88 7.54 -2.56
CA PRO A 7 5.69 6.80 -1.60
C PRO A 7 5.56 7.40 -0.20
N ALA A 8 5.45 6.55 0.81
CA ALA A 8 5.44 6.99 2.20
C ALA A 8 6.84 7.49 2.56
N LYS A 9 6.97 8.77 2.87
CA LYS A 9 8.27 9.39 3.17
C LYS A 9 8.28 10.15 4.48
N SER A 10 7.27 11.00 4.71
CA SER A 10 7.22 11.84 5.90
C SER A 10 6.74 11.04 7.12
N LEU A 11 7.03 11.57 8.31
CA LEU A 11 6.49 11.00 9.53
C LEU A 11 4.96 10.94 9.49
N LEU A 12 4.34 11.97 8.96
CA LEU A 12 2.89 12.03 8.85
C LEU A 12 2.35 10.92 7.93
N ASP A 13 3.03 10.67 6.80
CA ASP A 13 2.66 9.56 5.91
C ASP A 13 2.69 8.24 6.66
N TRP A 14 3.78 7.98 7.40
CA TRP A 14 3.96 6.74 8.13
C TRP A 14 2.94 6.58 9.26
N LEU A 15 2.57 7.66 9.93
CA LEU A 15 1.55 7.62 10.98
C LEU A 15 0.18 7.26 10.40
N LYS A 16 -0.15 7.81 9.24
CA LYS A 16 -1.42 7.48 8.56
C LYS A 16 -1.46 6.03 8.12
N VAL A 17 -0.37 5.53 7.56
CA VAL A 17 -0.26 4.12 7.15
C VAL A 17 -0.40 3.21 8.38
N TYR A 18 0.31 3.53 9.45
CA TYR A 18 0.28 2.73 10.68
C TYR A 18 -1.14 2.65 11.26
N ARG A 19 -1.86 3.77 11.29
CA ARG A 19 -3.22 3.81 11.80
C ARG A 19 -4.14 2.85 11.03
N ILE A 20 -4.10 2.91 9.71
CA ILE A 20 -4.93 2.04 8.87
C ILE A 20 -4.47 0.58 8.96
N TYR A 21 -3.17 0.36 9.04
CA TYR A 21 -2.62 -0.99 9.17
C TYR A 21 -3.18 -1.68 10.42
N ARG A 22 -3.23 -0.98 11.53
CA ARG A 22 -3.77 -1.53 12.77
C ARG A 22 -5.27 -1.73 12.74
N GLU A 23 -6.01 -0.84 12.08
CA GLU A 23 -7.46 -0.95 11.98
C GLU A 23 -7.89 -2.08 11.06
N ALA A 24 -7.23 -2.25 9.93
CA ALA A 24 -7.67 -3.14 8.87
C ALA A 24 -7.25 -4.59 9.08
N PHE A 25 -6.17 -4.85 9.81
CA PHE A 25 -5.62 -6.20 9.94
C PHE A 25 -5.54 -6.61 11.42
N PRO A 26 -6.06 -7.81 11.77
CA PRO A 26 -5.93 -8.32 13.15
C PRO A 26 -4.47 -8.62 13.48
N SER A 27 -4.15 -8.61 14.78
CA SER A 27 -2.78 -8.79 15.25
C SER A 27 -2.15 -10.10 14.76
N SER A 28 -2.96 -11.16 14.57
CA SER A 28 -2.48 -12.43 14.07
C SER A 28 -2.02 -12.40 12.61
N GLU A 29 -2.46 -11.40 11.84
CA GLU A 29 -2.12 -11.29 10.42
C GLU A 29 -1.12 -10.16 10.14
N ARG A 30 -0.74 -9.41 11.17
CA ARG A 30 0.16 -8.28 10.99
C ARG A 30 1.61 -8.67 11.22
N LYS A 31 2.48 -8.25 10.30
CA LYS A 31 3.91 -8.20 10.58
C LYS A 31 4.17 -7.05 11.57
N PRO A 32 5.21 -7.14 12.42
CA PRO A 32 5.61 -5.97 13.20
C PRO A 32 5.86 -4.79 12.26
N PHE A 33 5.31 -3.63 12.61
CA PHE A 33 5.42 -2.47 11.71
C PHE A 33 6.87 -2.04 11.50
N SER A 34 7.72 -2.25 12.49
CA SER A 34 9.15 -2.01 12.39
C SER A 34 9.80 -2.82 11.27
N VAL A 35 9.32 -4.03 11.01
CA VAL A 35 9.81 -4.87 9.92
C VAL A 35 9.44 -4.26 8.58
N ILE A 36 8.21 -3.80 8.43
CA ILE A 36 7.75 -3.15 7.20
C ILE A 36 8.57 -1.91 6.92
N PHE A 37 8.80 -1.09 7.93
CA PHE A 37 9.60 0.13 7.81
C PHE A 37 11.03 -0.19 7.38
N LYS A 38 11.64 -1.19 8.01
CA LYS A 38 13.00 -1.62 7.71
C LYS A 38 13.13 -2.15 6.28
N MET A 39 12.17 -2.98 5.85
CA MET A 39 12.16 -3.51 4.49
C MET A 39 11.97 -2.41 3.45
N SER A 40 11.18 -1.40 3.77
CA SER A 40 10.99 -0.24 2.91
C SER A 40 12.30 0.52 2.73
N ARG A 41 13.06 0.71 3.81
CA ARG A 41 14.35 1.38 3.75
C ARG A 41 15.37 0.59 2.94
N ASN A 42 15.27 -0.71 2.93
CA ASN A 42 16.17 -1.59 2.16
C ASN A 42 15.66 -1.83 0.74
N GLN A 43 14.61 -1.13 0.32
CA GLN A 43 14.03 -1.20 -1.03
C GLN A 43 13.48 -2.58 -1.39
N LYS A 44 13.25 -3.44 -0.43
CA LYS A 44 12.61 -4.75 -0.65
C LYS A 44 11.11 -4.65 -0.67
N THR A 45 10.58 -3.62 -0.05
CA THR A 45 9.14 -3.35 0.03
C THR A 45 8.92 -1.89 -0.34
N ASP A 46 7.93 -1.67 -1.20
CA ASP A 46 7.42 -0.32 -1.45
C ASP A 46 6.19 -0.11 -0.57
N VAL A 47 6.12 1.04 0.08
CA VAL A 47 4.94 1.43 0.86
C VAL A 47 4.35 2.67 0.20
N TRP A 48 3.12 2.52 -0.26
CA TRP A 48 2.43 3.54 -1.05
C TRP A 48 1.28 4.13 -0.26
N CYS A 49 1.19 5.46 -0.24
CA CYS A 49 -0.02 6.15 0.16
C CYS A 49 -0.92 6.29 -1.05
N MET A 50 -2.18 5.88 -0.91
CA MET A 50 -3.18 6.03 -1.96
C MET A 50 -3.83 7.39 -1.78
N MET A 51 -3.63 8.27 -2.76
CA MET A 51 -4.07 9.66 -2.68
C MET A 51 -5.12 9.96 -3.73
N LYS A 52 -6.10 10.76 -3.36
CA LYS A 52 -7.05 11.35 -4.29
C LYS A 52 -6.92 12.87 -4.14
N GLY A 53 -6.16 13.49 -5.06
CA GLY A 53 -5.71 14.86 -4.83
C GLY A 53 -4.78 14.92 -3.64
N THR A 54 -5.09 15.72 -2.64
CA THR A 54 -4.34 15.81 -1.40
C THR A 54 -4.93 14.96 -0.27
N SER A 55 -5.96 14.18 -0.57
CA SER A 55 -6.67 13.39 0.43
C SER A 55 -6.13 11.96 0.50
N PHE A 56 -5.70 11.53 1.69
CA PHE A 56 -5.22 10.17 1.93
C PHE A 56 -6.42 9.22 1.97
N LYS A 57 -6.37 8.17 1.16
CA LYS A 57 -7.47 7.20 1.04
C LYS A 57 -7.11 5.79 1.51
N GLY A 58 -5.86 5.54 1.79
CA GLY A 58 -5.41 4.23 2.24
C GLY A 58 -3.95 3.99 1.91
N PHE A 59 -3.51 2.74 2.01
CA PHE A 59 -2.15 2.39 1.69
C PHE A 59 -2.07 1.02 1.03
N ALA A 60 -0.95 0.78 0.36
CA ALA A 60 -0.62 -0.52 -0.19
C ALA A 60 0.86 -0.79 0.02
N THR A 61 1.21 -2.04 0.28
CA THR A 61 2.62 -2.46 0.35
C THR A 61 2.86 -3.57 -0.65
N THR A 62 3.99 -3.48 -1.33
CA THR A 62 4.39 -4.49 -2.30
C THR A 62 5.78 -5.00 -1.98
N ILE A 63 5.98 -6.30 -2.12
CA ILE A 63 7.29 -6.92 -1.95
C ILE A 63 7.88 -7.13 -3.34
N ASN A 64 9.09 -6.59 -3.54
CA ASN A 64 9.73 -6.56 -4.84
C ASN A 64 10.71 -7.70 -5.04
N SER A 65 10.66 -8.31 -6.23
CA SER A 65 11.72 -9.16 -6.74
C SER A 65 12.00 -8.76 -8.19
N ARG A 66 13.00 -9.38 -8.81
CA ARG A 66 13.40 -9.02 -10.18
C ARG A 66 12.27 -9.22 -11.20
N GLU A 67 11.53 -10.29 -11.07
CA GLU A 67 10.58 -10.73 -12.08
C GLU A 67 9.13 -10.56 -11.66
N ALA A 68 8.89 -10.36 -10.37
CA ALA A 68 7.55 -10.34 -9.83
C ALA A 68 7.44 -9.37 -8.66
N VAL A 69 6.23 -8.89 -8.43
CA VAL A 69 5.89 -8.04 -7.30
C VAL A 69 4.69 -8.68 -6.61
N LEU A 70 4.79 -8.87 -5.29
CA LEU A 70 3.70 -9.39 -4.49
C LEU A 70 3.02 -8.25 -3.76
N LEU A 71 1.72 -8.10 -3.97
CA LEU A 71 0.91 -7.19 -3.16
C LEU A 71 0.71 -7.83 -1.79
N ASP A 72 1.32 -7.23 -0.76
CA ASP A 72 1.34 -7.79 0.58
C ASP A 72 0.16 -7.29 1.41
N TYR A 73 -0.03 -5.97 1.46
CA TYR A 73 -1.16 -5.35 2.14
C TYR A 73 -1.81 -4.30 1.27
N LEU A 74 -3.13 -4.23 1.35
CA LEU A 74 -3.93 -3.18 0.71
C LEU A 74 -5.07 -2.87 1.65
N ALA A 75 -5.18 -1.63 2.08
CA ALA A 75 -6.26 -1.21 2.97
C ALA A 75 -6.73 0.18 2.61
N VAL A 76 -8.05 0.35 2.61
CA VAL A 76 -8.71 1.61 2.25
C VAL A 76 -9.27 2.26 3.51
N GLU A 77 -9.12 3.58 3.60
CA GLU A 77 -9.71 4.38 4.67
C GLU A 77 -11.20 4.07 4.79
N LYS A 78 -11.70 3.96 6.02
CA LYS A 78 -13.11 3.62 6.27
C LYS A 78 -14.08 4.47 5.47
N SER A 79 -13.84 5.79 5.45
CA SER A 79 -14.71 6.75 4.75
C SER A 79 -14.69 6.59 3.24
N ALA A 80 -13.71 5.90 2.68
CA ALA A 80 -13.55 5.73 1.24
C ALA A 80 -13.88 4.31 0.77
N ARG A 81 -14.28 3.42 1.66
CA ARG A 81 -14.65 2.06 1.29
C ARG A 81 -15.92 2.05 0.44
N ALA A 82 -16.04 1.04 -0.41
CA ALA A 82 -17.17 0.87 -1.34
C ALA A 82 -17.27 1.97 -2.40
N GLN A 83 -16.18 2.72 -2.63
CA GLN A 83 -16.12 3.75 -3.68
C GLN A 83 -15.21 3.33 -4.84
N GLY A 84 -14.82 2.06 -4.91
CA GLY A 84 -13.96 1.57 -5.98
C GLY A 84 -12.49 1.93 -5.82
N VAL A 85 -12.08 2.46 -4.66
CA VAL A 85 -10.68 2.87 -4.43
C VAL A 85 -9.72 1.70 -4.53
N GLY A 86 -10.07 0.55 -3.94
CA GLY A 86 -9.22 -0.63 -3.99
C GLY A 86 -9.00 -1.12 -5.41
N ARG A 87 -10.06 -1.18 -6.21
CA ARG A 87 -9.98 -1.61 -7.61
C ARG A 87 -9.12 -0.64 -8.43
N GLU A 88 -9.33 0.66 -8.24
CA GLU A 88 -8.57 1.67 -8.95
C GLU A 88 -7.09 1.59 -8.56
N THR A 89 -6.80 1.34 -7.29
CA THR A 89 -5.44 1.19 -6.80
C THR A 89 -4.75 0.00 -7.45
N LEU A 90 -5.44 -1.13 -7.59
CA LEU A 90 -4.88 -2.29 -8.28
C LEU A 90 -4.49 -1.94 -9.71
N ALA A 91 -5.33 -1.20 -10.42
CA ALA A 91 -5.03 -0.79 -11.78
C ALA A 91 -3.79 0.11 -11.84
N VAL A 92 -3.66 1.05 -10.90
CA VAL A 92 -2.50 1.94 -10.83
C VAL A 92 -1.24 1.15 -10.50
N LEU A 93 -1.32 0.18 -9.58
CA LEU A 93 -0.18 -0.68 -9.24
C LEU A 93 0.26 -1.51 -10.43
N MET A 94 -0.66 -2.03 -11.21
CA MET A 94 -0.32 -2.78 -12.42
C MET A 94 0.46 -1.92 -13.41
N GLN A 95 0.14 -0.64 -13.51
CA GLN A 95 0.90 0.29 -14.35
C GLN A 95 2.27 0.59 -13.76
N GLU A 96 2.34 0.82 -12.45
CA GLU A 96 3.59 1.13 -11.76
C GLU A 96 4.62 0.02 -11.94
N TYR A 97 4.16 -1.23 -11.92
CA TYR A 97 5.02 -2.40 -12.04
C TYR A 97 4.91 -3.07 -13.41
N SER A 98 4.63 -2.30 -14.45
CA SER A 98 4.56 -2.82 -15.82
C SER A 98 5.89 -3.48 -16.19
N GLY A 99 5.82 -4.61 -16.90
CA GLY A 99 7.00 -5.40 -17.24
C GLY A 99 7.37 -6.45 -16.20
N ARG A 100 6.68 -6.47 -15.04
CA ARG A 100 6.83 -7.51 -14.03
C ARG A 100 5.46 -8.05 -13.66
N GLY A 101 5.38 -9.31 -13.29
CA GLY A 101 4.12 -9.88 -12.83
C GLY A 101 3.73 -9.32 -11.46
N LEU A 102 2.49 -8.87 -11.32
CA LEU A 102 1.94 -8.47 -10.03
C LEU A 102 1.07 -9.60 -9.50
N PHE A 103 1.40 -10.11 -8.34
CA PHE A 103 0.66 -11.20 -7.70
C PHE A 103 -0.09 -10.69 -6.48
N VAL A 104 -1.32 -11.14 -6.36
CA VAL A 104 -2.19 -10.80 -5.23
C VAL A 104 -2.53 -12.10 -4.52
N GLU A 105 -2.23 -12.19 -3.23
CA GLU A 105 -2.57 -13.34 -2.41
C GLU A 105 -3.99 -13.15 -1.89
N ILE A 106 -4.80 -14.14 -2.11
CA ILE A 106 -6.21 -14.10 -1.69
C ILE A 106 -6.40 -14.89 -0.41
#